data_7b2224c40178d9e65af1bbc45455f409
#
_entry.id   7b2224c40178d9e65af1bbc45455f409
#
_cell.length_a   1.000
_cell.length_b   1.000
_cell.length_c   1.000
_cell.angle_alpha   90.00
_cell.angle_beta   90.00
_cell.angle_gamma   90.00
#
_symmetry.space_group_name_H-M   'P 1'
#
loop_
_entity.id
_entity.type
_entity.pdbx_description
1 polymer ?
#
loop_
_entity_poly.entity_id
_entity_poly.type
_entity_poly.pdbx_seq_one_letter_code
_entity_poly.pdbx_strand_id
1 'polypeptide(L)'
;MSATQAPGSVSSVVRRYRRLLGVVVFLGILLAVFEISGLRDHFNLAFIRQLILQHRVGGLVLFVLLFVLGNLIQIPGWIFLAAAVLTLGRVWGGAATYVAAITSCAFTFVTIRALGGDALRLLKNRVAVRIIRELDRYPIACVALLRILFQTAPPLNYALAMSGIGFRPYLVGTLLGLPIPIALYCVFFDLIASRINIG
;
A
#
# COMPACT_ATOMS: atom_id res chain seq x y z
N MET A 1 8.40 48.70 -19.95
CA MET A 1 9.46 47.81 -19.43
C MET A 1 8.82 46.46 -19.17
N SER A 2 8.95 45.56 -20.15
CA SER A 2 8.36 44.23 -20.11
C SER A 2 9.33 43.29 -19.38
N ALA A 3 8.94 42.79 -18.20
CA ALA A 3 9.69 41.79 -17.49
C ALA A 3 9.52 40.42 -18.19
N THR A 4 10.55 39.98 -18.89
CA THR A 4 10.68 38.68 -19.51
C THR A 4 10.71 37.63 -18.40
N GLN A 5 9.64 36.86 -18.26
CA GLN A 5 9.63 35.68 -17.42
C GLN A 5 10.61 34.67 -18.01
N ALA A 6 11.67 34.39 -17.29
CA ALA A 6 12.64 33.36 -17.64
C ALA A 6 11.94 31.98 -17.71
N PRO A 7 12.13 31.19 -18.77
CA PRO A 7 11.58 29.84 -18.86
C PRO A 7 12.16 28.99 -17.76
N GLY A 8 11.28 28.36 -16.96
CA GLY A 8 11.67 27.46 -15.89
C GLY A 8 12.74 26.48 -16.40
N SER A 9 13.88 26.48 -15.74
CA SER A 9 15.11 25.84 -16.24
C SER A 9 14.84 24.38 -16.61
N VAL A 10 15.31 23.97 -17.80
CA VAL A 10 15.27 22.59 -18.32
C VAL A 10 15.77 21.58 -17.26
N SER A 11 16.70 22.01 -16.40
CA SER A 11 17.23 21.24 -15.28
C SER A 11 16.19 20.83 -14.23
N SER A 12 15.15 21.65 -14.00
CA SER A 12 14.08 21.31 -13.04
C SER A 12 13.13 20.25 -13.60
N VAL A 13 12.86 20.29 -14.90
CA VAL A 13 12.02 19.32 -15.61
C VAL A 13 12.74 17.97 -15.67
N VAL A 14 14.04 17.96 -16.03
CA VAL A 14 14.85 16.73 -16.07
C VAL A 14 14.98 16.09 -14.68
N ARG A 15 15.19 16.88 -13.63
CA ARG A 15 15.29 16.38 -12.25
C ARG A 15 13.97 15.76 -11.77
N ARG A 16 12.85 16.28 -12.24
CA ARG A 16 11.50 15.81 -12.00
C ARG A 16 11.25 14.42 -12.58
N TYR A 17 11.53 14.24 -13.89
CA TYR A 17 11.34 12.96 -14.57
C TYR A 17 12.32 11.89 -14.04
N ARG A 18 13.52 12.25 -13.61
CA ARG A 18 14.47 11.32 -12.97
C ARG A 18 13.89 10.67 -11.70
N ARG A 19 13.15 11.40 -10.87
CA ARG A 19 12.55 10.83 -9.64
C ARG A 19 11.40 9.88 -9.96
N LEU A 20 10.50 10.27 -10.87
CA LEU A 20 9.44 9.37 -11.35
C LEU A 20 10.02 8.13 -12.02
N LEU A 21 10.99 8.32 -12.88
CA LEU A 21 11.71 7.23 -13.55
C LEU A 21 12.39 6.31 -12.51
N GLY A 22 13.02 6.88 -11.48
CA GLY A 22 13.62 6.11 -10.39
C GLY A 22 12.63 5.21 -9.67
N VAL A 23 11.41 5.70 -9.38
CA VAL A 23 10.34 4.90 -8.78
C VAL A 23 9.88 3.81 -9.74
N VAL A 24 9.66 4.14 -11.02
CA VAL A 24 9.24 3.17 -12.04
C VAL A 24 10.29 2.08 -12.24
N VAL A 25 11.57 2.45 -12.33
CA VAL A 25 12.69 1.51 -12.48
C VAL A 25 12.81 0.63 -11.23
N PHE A 26 12.73 1.23 -10.03
CA PHE A 26 12.77 0.49 -8.76
C PHE A 26 11.64 -0.56 -8.69
N LEU A 27 10.41 -0.16 -9.02
CA LEU A 27 9.27 -1.07 -9.05
C LEU A 27 9.41 -2.13 -10.14
N GLY A 28 9.93 -1.77 -11.31
CA GLY A 28 10.22 -2.71 -12.39
C GLY A 28 11.25 -3.76 -12.00
N ILE A 29 12.35 -3.35 -11.34
CA ILE A 29 13.37 -4.27 -10.82
C ILE A 29 12.76 -5.18 -9.75
N LEU A 30 11.97 -4.65 -8.83
CA LEU A 30 11.30 -5.43 -7.78
C LEU A 30 10.36 -6.48 -8.37
N LEU A 31 9.55 -6.12 -9.36
CA LEU A 31 8.68 -7.04 -10.08
C LEU A 31 9.50 -8.09 -10.85
N ALA A 32 10.56 -7.69 -11.55
CA ALA A 32 11.41 -8.62 -12.28
C ALA A 32 12.08 -9.63 -11.34
N VAL A 33 12.63 -9.17 -10.21
CA VAL A 33 13.22 -10.06 -9.19
C VAL A 33 12.15 -11.02 -8.64
N PHE A 34 10.93 -10.55 -8.39
CA PHE A 34 9.84 -11.38 -7.90
C PHE A 34 9.42 -12.46 -8.92
N GLU A 35 9.29 -12.11 -10.21
CA GLU A 35 8.96 -13.07 -11.27
C GLU A 35 10.10 -14.08 -11.49
N ILE A 36 11.35 -13.63 -11.54
CA ILE A 36 12.52 -14.49 -11.79
C ILE A 36 12.82 -15.43 -10.61
N SER A 37 12.55 -14.97 -9.38
CA SER A 37 12.81 -15.76 -8.17
C SER A 37 11.86 -16.94 -7.95
N GLY A 38 10.80 -17.09 -8.78
CA GLY A 38 9.78 -18.13 -8.61
C GLY A 38 8.97 -18.00 -7.32
N LEU A 39 9.15 -16.91 -6.58
CA LEU A 39 8.45 -16.64 -5.32
C LEU A 39 6.93 -16.63 -5.50
N ARG A 40 6.44 -16.30 -6.69
CA ARG A 40 5.02 -16.28 -7.01
C ARG A 40 4.35 -17.64 -6.81
N ASP A 41 5.02 -18.73 -7.17
CA ASP A 41 4.50 -20.08 -7.05
C ASP A 41 4.45 -20.57 -5.60
N HIS A 42 5.30 -20.00 -4.74
CA HIS A 42 5.36 -20.30 -3.31
C HIS A 42 4.44 -19.40 -2.46
N PHE A 43 4.01 -18.23 -2.98
CA PHE A 43 3.08 -17.31 -2.30
C PHE A 43 1.63 -17.76 -2.46
N ASN A 44 1.30 -18.96 -1.98
CA ASN A 44 -0.07 -19.43 -1.93
C ASN A 44 -0.62 -19.39 -0.50
N LEU A 45 -1.95 -19.47 -0.39
CA LEU A 45 -2.67 -19.50 0.89
C LEU A 45 -2.16 -20.59 1.84
N ALA A 46 -1.82 -21.77 1.29
CA ALA A 46 -1.34 -22.91 2.08
C ALA A 46 0.02 -22.62 2.72
N PHE A 47 0.95 -21.99 2.00
CA PHE A 47 2.25 -21.62 2.53
C PHE A 47 2.15 -20.62 3.70
N ILE A 48 1.34 -19.57 3.52
CA ILE A 48 1.13 -18.55 4.57
C ILE A 48 0.45 -19.19 5.79
N ARG A 49 -0.52 -20.08 5.59
CA ARG A 49 -1.19 -20.83 6.64
C ARG A 49 -0.23 -21.69 7.44
N GLN A 50 0.60 -22.49 6.76
CA GLN A 50 1.58 -23.37 7.41
C GLN A 50 2.58 -22.58 8.24
N LEU A 51 3.03 -21.44 7.73
CA LEU A 51 3.96 -20.55 8.40
C LEU A 51 3.42 -19.99 9.72
N ILE A 52 2.17 -19.55 9.73
CA ILE A 52 1.51 -19.03 10.94
C ILE A 52 1.30 -20.12 11.99
N LEU A 53 1.01 -21.36 11.57
CA LEU A 53 0.71 -22.46 12.47
C LEU A 53 1.97 -23.02 13.16
N GLN A 54 3.14 -22.98 12.51
CA GLN A 54 4.37 -23.58 13.05
C GLN A 54 4.97 -22.79 14.24
N HIS A 55 4.86 -21.46 14.25
CA HIS A 55 5.42 -20.61 15.30
C HIS A 55 4.52 -19.40 15.56
N ARG A 56 3.78 -19.39 16.68
CA ARG A 56 2.78 -18.34 16.97
C ARG A 56 3.34 -16.91 16.86
N VAL A 57 4.44 -16.60 17.51
CA VAL A 57 5.04 -15.24 17.48
C VAL A 57 5.89 -15.06 16.23
N GLY A 58 6.78 -16.00 15.94
CA GLY A 58 7.64 -15.94 14.74
C GLY A 58 6.84 -15.96 13.44
N GLY A 59 5.75 -16.74 13.37
CA GLY A 59 4.84 -16.78 12.25
C GLY A 59 4.13 -15.45 12.04
N LEU A 60 3.73 -14.75 13.12
CA LEU A 60 3.09 -13.44 13.02
C LEU A 60 4.06 -12.36 12.51
N VAL A 61 5.30 -12.35 13.02
CA VAL A 61 6.34 -11.42 12.55
C VAL A 61 6.64 -11.67 11.07
N LEU A 62 6.79 -12.94 10.68
CA LEU A 62 7.05 -13.30 9.30
C LEU A 62 5.85 -12.98 8.39
N PHE A 63 4.61 -13.16 8.86
CA PHE A 63 3.41 -12.72 8.17
C PHE A 63 3.43 -11.20 7.90
N VAL A 64 3.79 -10.38 8.90
CA VAL A 64 3.91 -8.93 8.72
C VAL A 64 4.99 -8.60 7.70
N LEU A 65 6.15 -9.23 7.76
CA LEU A 65 7.23 -9.04 6.80
C LEU A 65 6.82 -9.41 5.37
N LEU A 66 6.18 -10.56 5.21
CA LEU A 66 5.66 -11.00 3.91
C LEU A 66 4.58 -10.07 3.38
N PHE A 67 3.70 -9.56 4.24
CA PHE A 67 2.70 -8.57 3.85
C PHE A 67 3.34 -7.26 3.38
N VAL A 68 4.38 -6.77 4.09
CA VAL A 68 5.13 -5.56 3.71
C VAL A 68 5.80 -5.74 2.36
N LEU A 69 6.53 -6.85 2.17
CA LEU A 69 7.21 -7.15 0.92
C LEU A 69 6.22 -7.39 -0.21
N GLY A 70 5.17 -8.19 0.03
CA GLY A 70 4.15 -8.48 -0.96
C GLY A 70 3.43 -7.21 -1.45
N ASN A 71 3.07 -6.32 -0.53
CA ASN A 71 2.45 -5.05 -0.91
C ASN A 71 3.41 -4.14 -1.69
N LEU A 72 4.70 -4.17 -1.38
CA LEU A 72 5.73 -3.42 -2.11
C LEU A 72 5.92 -3.94 -3.53
N ILE A 73 5.78 -5.25 -3.77
CA ILE A 73 5.83 -5.89 -5.10
C ILE A 73 4.45 -6.04 -5.76
N GLN A 74 3.47 -5.30 -5.27
CA GLN A 74 2.10 -5.20 -5.79
C GLN A 74 1.22 -6.45 -5.63
N ILE A 75 1.54 -7.34 -4.69
CA ILE A 75 0.60 -8.42 -4.32
C ILE A 75 -0.60 -7.81 -3.61
N PRO A 76 -1.83 -8.12 -4.03
CA PRO A 76 -3.03 -7.59 -3.40
C PRO A 76 -3.17 -8.03 -1.94
N GLY A 77 -3.41 -7.09 -1.02
CA GLY A 77 -3.49 -7.33 0.43
C GLY A 77 -4.61 -8.30 0.86
N TRP A 78 -5.66 -8.46 0.03
CA TRP A 78 -6.76 -9.40 0.32
C TRP A 78 -6.30 -10.87 0.36
N ILE A 79 -5.22 -11.25 -0.35
CA ILE A 79 -4.66 -12.61 -0.32
C ILE A 79 -4.13 -12.92 1.08
N PHE A 80 -3.39 -11.99 1.66
CA PHE A 80 -2.88 -12.11 3.03
C PHE A 80 -4.00 -12.10 4.06
N LEU A 81 -5.02 -11.25 3.86
CA LEU A 81 -6.18 -11.19 4.72
C LEU A 81 -6.95 -12.52 4.72
N ALA A 82 -7.20 -13.09 3.53
CA ALA A 82 -7.85 -14.38 3.41
C ALA A 82 -7.07 -15.47 4.15
N ALA A 83 -5.74 -15.54 3.94
CA ALA A 83 -4.88 -16.49 4.63
C ALA A 83 -4.94 -16.34 6.14
N ALA A 84 -4.88 -15.11 6.65
CA ALA A 84 -4.95 -14.83 8.08
C ALA A 84 -6.30 -15.21 8.69
N VAL A 85 -7.41 -14.85 8.02
CA VAL A 85 -8.77 -15.18 8.50
C VAL A 85 -9.01 -16.68 8.50
N LEU A 86 -8.63 -17.39 7.44
CA LEU A 86 -8.79 -18.85 7.33
C LEU A 86 -7.89 -19.63 8.30
N THR A 87 -6.83 -19.02 8.84
CA THR A 87 -5.87 -19.67 9.75
C THR A 87 -6.13 -19.32 11.21
N LEU A 88 -6.34 -18.03 11.51
CA LEU A 88 -6.46 -17.49 12.87
C LEU A 88 -7.90 -17.17 13.24
N GLY A 89 -8.84 -17.34 12.30
CA GLY A 89 -10.20 -16.93 12.45
C GLY A 89 -10.40 -15.42 12.23
N ARG A 90 -11.66 -15.02 12.19
CA ARG A 90 -12.12 -13.67 11.83
C ARG A 90 -11.51 -12.56 12.70
N VAL A 91 -11.46 -12.72 14.00
CA VAL A 91 -11.02 -11.67 14.93
C VAL A 91 -9.49 -11.53 14.90
N TRP A 92 -8.78 -12.60 15.15
CA TRP A 92 -7.32 -12.58 15.21
C TRP A 92 -6.68 -12.38 13.84
N GLY A 93 -7.24 -12.99 12.79
CA GLY A 93 -6.80 -12.77 11.41
C GLY A 93 -7.00 -11.33 10.95
N GLY A 94 -8.15 -10.73 11.31
CA GLY A 94 -8.42 -9.31 11.04
C GLY A 94 -7.46 -8.39 11.79
N ALA A 95 -7.22 -8.63 13.07
CA ALA A 95 -6.29 -7.83 13.90
C ALA A 95 -4.84 -7.94 13.37
N ALA A 96 -4.38 -9.15 13.08
CA ALA A 96 -3.04 -9.38 12.50
C ALA A 96 -2.88 -8.66 11.16
N THR A 97 -3.88 -8.78 10.29
CA THR A 97 -3.88 -8.09 8.99
C THR A 97 -3.92 -6.58 9.14
N TYR A 98 -4.68 -6.04 10.08
CA TYR A 98 -4.73 -4.60 10.34
C TYR A 98 -3.35 -4.05 10.73
N VAL A 99 -2.66 -4.71 11.68
CA VAL A 99 -1.30 -4.33 12.08
C VAL A 99 -0.32 -4.44 10.90
N ALA A 100 -0.38 -5.55 10.16
CA ALA A 100 0.47 -5.77 8.99
C ALA A 100 0.23 -4.72 7.89
N ALA A 101 -1.03 -4.37 7.63
CA ALA A 101 -1.41 -3.38 6.64
C ALA A 101 -0.92 -1.97 7.00
N ILE A 102 -1.05 -1.55 8.28
CA ILE A 102 -0.53 -0.27 8.75
C ILE A 102 0.99 -0.22 8.60
N THR A 103 1.69 -1.27 9.06
CA THR A 103 3.15 -1.38 8.97
C THR A 103 3.59 -1.31 7.50
N SER A 104 2.92 -2.05 6.63
CA SER A 104 3.19 -2.04 5.19
C SER A 104 2.96 -0.67 4.56
N CYS A 105 1.85 -0.02 4.88
CA CYS A 105 1.55 1.32 4.38
C CYS A 105 2.59 2.34 4.83
N ALA A 106 3.00 2.29 6.10
CA ALA A 106 4.04 3.17 6.65
C ALA A 106 5.39 2.95 5.98
N PHE A 107 5.81 1.69 5.84
CA PHE A 107 7.06 1.32 5.17
C PHE A 107 7.07 1.75 3.70
N THR A 108 6.01 1.44 2.95
CA THR A 108 5.86 1.83 1.54
C THR A 108 5.88 3.35 1.40
N PHE A 109 5.17 4.08 2.28
CA PHE A 109 5.17 5.53 2.27
C PHE A 109 6.58 6.11 2.41
N VAL A 110 7.33 5.66 3.41
CA VAL A 110 8.70 6.16 3.67
C VAL A 110 9.62 5.82 2.50
N THR A 111 9.58 4.58 2.00
CA THR A 111 10.42 4.12 0.91
C THR A 111 10.14 4.89 -0.39
N ILE A 112 8.88 4.97 -0.79
CA ILE A 112 8.49 5.64 -2.03
C ILE A 112 8.69 7.16 -1.92
N ARG A 113 8.46 7.73 -0.74
CA ARG A 113 8.73 9.16 -0.48
C ARG A 113 10.22 9.49 -0.59
N ALA A 114 11.08 8.63 -0.07
CA ALA A 114 12.54 8.81 -0.18
C ALA A 114 13.00 8.76 -1.65
N LEU A 115 12.42 7.89 -2.47
CA LEU A 115 12.76 7.73 -3.87
C LEU A 115 12.09 8.78 -4.77
N GLY A 116 10.79 8.98 -4.61
CA GLY A 116 9.94 9.76 -5.50
C GLY A 116 9.72 11.21 -5.06
N GLY A 117 9.91 11.52 -3.77
CA GLY A 117 9.59 12.84 -3.21
C GLY A 117 8.14 13.24 -3.47
N ASP A 118 7.92 14.49 -3.90
CA ASP A 118 6.59 15.05 -4.20
C ASP A 118 6.29 15.04 -5.71
N ALA A 119 6.71 14.01 -6.41
CA ALA A 119 6.69 13.95 -7.87
C ALA A 119 5.27 14.15 -8.46
N LEU A 120 4.21 13.69 -7.78
CA LEU A 120 2.83 13.86 -8.24
C LEU A 120 2.33 15.31 -8.17
N ARG A 121 2.85 16.13 -7.26
CA ARG A 121 2.52 17.57 -7.20
C ARG A 121 2.95 18.33 -8.46
N LEU A 122 3.83 17.73 -9.20
CA LEU A 122 4.39 18.32 -10.39
C LEU A 122 3.51 18.07 -11.65
N LEU A 123 2.50 17.23 -11.55
CA LEU A 123 1.59 16.97 -12.66
C LEU A 123 0.65 18.17 -12.85
N LYS A 124 0.58 18.69 -14.09
CA LYS A 124 -0.26 19.82 -14.46
C LYS A 124 -1.67 19.40 -14.93
N ASN A 125 -2.04 18.13 -14.76
CA ASN A 125 -3.36 17.64 -15.12
C ASN A 125 -4.42 18.23 -14.18
N ARG A 126 -5.53 18.75 -14.74
CA ARG A 126 -6.64 19.35 -13.96
C ARG A 126 -7.19 18.42 -12.88
N VAL A 127 -7.29 17.12 -13.17
CA VAL A 127 -7.79 16.12 -12.22
C VAL A 127 -6.80 15.92 -11.06
N ALA A 128 -5.51 15.75 -11.38
CA ALA A 128 -4.46 15.60 -10.36
C ALA A 128 -4.40 16.83 -9.43
N VAL A 129 -4.45 18.04 -10.00
CA VAL A 129 -4.45 19.31 -9.23
C VAL A 129 -5.66 19.38 -8.30
N ARG A 130 -6.86 18.96 -8.76
CA ARG A 130 -8.07 18.95 -7.94
C ARG A 130 -7.94 17.98 -6.75
N ILE A 131 -7.49 16.74 -7.02
CA ILE A 131 -7.30 15.72 -5.98
C ILE A 131 -6.26 16.18 -4.95
N ILE A 132 -5.14 16.74 -5.39
CA ILE A 132 -4.09 17.23 -4.50
C ILE A 132 -4.60 18.39 -3.64
N ARG A 133 -5.43 19.28 -4.19
CA ARG A 133 -6.04 20.38 -3.45
C ARG A 133 -6.97 19.89 -2.33
N GLU A 134 -7.80 18.88 -2.60
CA GLU A 134 -8.67 18.30 -1.58
C GLU A 134 -7.84 17.54 -0.52
N LEU A 135 -6.77 16.86 -0.95
CA LEU A 135 -5.86 16.18 -0.07
C LEU A 135 -5.09 17.16 0.85
N ASP A 136 -4.75 18.35 0.38
CA ASP A 136 -4.13 19.42 1.19
C ASP A 136 -5.13 20.05 2.18
N ARG A 137 -6.42 20.14 1.78
CA ARG A 137 -7.46 20.74 2.62
C ARG A 137 -7.93 19.82 3.74
N TYR A 138 -8.13 18.53 3.43
CA TYR A 138 -8.65 17.53 4.35
C TYR A 138 -7.85 16.23 4.30
N PRO A 139 -6.57 16.26 4.68
CA PRO A 139 -5.64 15.14 4.43
C PRO A 139 -6.08 13.84 5.10
N ILE A 140 -6.52 13.88 6.36
CA ILE A 140 -6.93 12.69 7.11
C ILE A 140 -8.21 12.09 6.51
N ALA A 141 -9.22 12.93 6.24
CA ALA A 141 -10.50 12.47 5.71
C ALA A 141 -10.34 11.89 4.28
N CYS A 142 -9.56 12.53 3.43
CA CYS A 142 -9.27 12.03 2.09
C CYS A 142 -8.54 10.70 2.12
N VAL A 143 -7.51 10.55 2.97
CA VAL A 143 -6.80 9.28 3.11
C VAL A 143 -7.73 8.20 3.66
N ALA A 144 -8.51 8.49 4.70
CA ALA A 144 -9.46 7.54 5.28
C ALA A 144 -10.49 7.07 4.23
N LEU A 145 -11.08 7.99 3.46
CA LEU A 145 -12.02 7.65 2.40
C LEU A 145 -11.39 6.79 1.32
N LEU A 146 -10.18 7.14 0.87
CA LEU A 146 -9.44 6.34 -0.11
C LEU A 146 -9.10 4.95 0.41
N ARG A 147 -8.85 4.80 1.72
CA ARG A 147 -8.64 3.49 2.36
C ARG A 147 -9.91 2.65 2.43
N ILE A 148 -11.04 3.27 2.70
CA ILE A 148 -12.34 2.58 2.68
C ILE A 148 -12.64 2.04 1.28
N LEU A 149 -12.37 2.81 0.24
CA LEU A 149 -12.67 2.45 -1.14
C LEU A 149 -11.66 1.47 -1.75
N PHE A 150 -10.37 1.70 -1.53
CA PHE A 150 -9.28 0.99 -2.22
C PHE A 150 -8.40 0.15 -1.28
N GLN A 151 -8.67 0.17 0.02
CA GLN A 151 -7.91 -0.57 1.02
C GLN A 151 -6.40 -0.27 0.97
N THR A 152 -5.57 -1.31 0.85
CA THR A 152 -4.11 -1.22 0.73
C THR A 152 -3.61 -1.35 -0.71
N ALA A 153 -4.42 -0.94 -1.69
CA ALA A 153 -4.03 -1.01 -3.10
C ALA A 153 -2.65 -0.36 -3.34
N PRO A 154 -1.65 -1.09 -3.87
CA PRO A 154 -0.30 -0.57 -4.01
C PRO A 154 -0.20 0.72 -4.84
N PRO A 155 -0.93 0.88 -5.97
CA PRO A 155 -0.91 2.15 -6.71
C PRO A 155 -1.36 3.35 -5.89
N LEU A 156 -2.35 3.15 -4.99
CA LEU A 156 -2.80 4.19 -4.06
C LEU A 156 -1.72 4.56 -3.05
N ASN A 157 -0.99 3.56 -2.49
CA ASN A 157 0.10 3.79 -1.57
C ASN A 157 1.19 4.66 -2.20
N TYR A 158 1.55 4.38 -3.45
CA TYR A 158 2.56 5.14 -4.19
C TYR A 158 2.08 6.55 -4.50
N ALA A 159 0.82 6.69 -4.94
CA ALA A 159 0.22 7.99 -5.22
C ALA A 159 0.20 8.87 -3.96
N LEU A 160 -0.24 8.35 -2.83
CA LEU A 160 -0.26 9.07 -1.56
C LEU A 160 1.15 9.44 -1.08
N ALA A 161 2.12 8.53 -1.20
CA ALA A 161 3.50 8.82 -0.84
C ALA A 161 4.11 9.96 -1.67
N MET A 162 3.80 10.04 -2.98
CA MET A 162 4.30 11.08 -3.90
C MET A 162 3.42 12.32 -3.97
N SER A 163 2.28 12.37 -3.27
CA SER A 163 1.33 13.51 -3.31
C SER A 163 1.77 14.72 -2.52
N GLY A 164 2.81 14.61 -1.68
CA GLY A 164 3.26 15.67 -0.81
C GLY A 164 2.55 15.73 0.55
N ILE A 165 1.63 14.79 0.84
CA ILE A 165 0.99 14.69 2.16
C ILE A 165 2.03 14.40 3.26
N GLY A 166 1.85 14.93 4.47
CA GLY A 166 2.68 14.61 5.62
C GLY A 166 2.47 13.17 6.10
N PHE A 167 3.51 12.57 6.70
CA PHE A 167 3.44 11.21 7.22
C PHE A 167 2.36 11.03 8.31
N ARG A 168 2.26 12.00 9.25
CA ARG A 168 1.28 11.93 10.36
C ARG A 168 -0.17 11.88 9.86
N PRO A 169 -0.66 12.84 9.04
CA PRO A 169 -2.03 12.78 8.53
C PRO A 169 -2.28 11.55 7.63
N TYR A 170 -1.28 11.09 6.88
CA TYR A 170 -1.36 9.85 6.13
C TYR A 170 -1.57 8.64 7.05
N LEU A 171 -0.78 8.52 8.13
CA LEU A 171 -0.87 7.40 9.06
C LEU A 171 -2.22 7.42 9.81
N VAL A 172 -2.65 8.57 10.32
CA VAL A 172 -3.94 8.71 11.02
C VAL A 172 -5.10 8.37 10.08
N GLY A 173 -5.12 8.89 8.85
CA GLY A 173 -6.14 8.54 7.87
C GLY A 173 -6.14 7.06 7.50
N THR A 174 -4.97 6.41 7.46
CA THR A 174 -4.84 4.97 7.23
C THR A 174 -5.37 4.16 8.41
N LEU A 175 -5.05 4.55 9.66
CA LEU A 175 -5.55 3.93 10.88
C LEU A 175 -7.09 3.97 10.94
N LEU A 176 -7.70 5.10 10.59
CA LEU A 176 -9.14 5.29 10.64
C LEU A 176 -9.88 4.63 9.46
N GLY A 177 -9.25 4.58 8.29
CA GLY A 177 -9.91 4.09 7.08
C GLY A 177 -9.85 2.58 6.87
N LEU A 178 -8.80 1.89 7.35
CA LEU A 178 -8.62 0.45 7.12
C LEU A 178 -9.56 -0.48 7.91
N PRO A 179 -10.04 -0.16 9.13
CA PRO A 179 -10.88 -1.09 9.89
C PRO A 179 -12.15 -1.51 9.14
N ILE A 180 -12.80 -0.60 8.44
CA ILE A 180 -14.06 -0.87 7.73
C ILE A 180 -13.89 -1.92 6.63
N PRO A 181 -13.01 -1.75 5.63
CA PRO A 181 -12.83 -2.75 4.59
C PRO A 181 -12.25 -4.06 5.13
N ILE A 182 -11.35 -4.03 6.12
CA ILE A 182 -10.84 -5.25 6.73
C ILE A 182 -11.96 -6.04 7.40
N ALA A 183 -12.83 -5.39 8.18
CA ALA A 183 -13.96 -6.05 8.82
C ALA A 183 -14.93 -6.67 7.79
N LEU A 184 -15.23 -5.95 6.70
CA LEU A 184 -16.08 -6.47 5.62
C LEU A 184 -15.49 -7.73 4.98
N TYR A 185 -14.20 -7.71 4.66
CA TYR A 185 -13.50 -8.87 4.10
C TYR A 185 -13.39 -10.02 5.10
N CYS A 186 -13.19 -9.74 6.39
CA CYS A 186 -13.18 -10.78 7.42
C CYS A 186 -14.53 -11.52 7.49
N VAL A 187 -15.64 -10.78 7.46
CA VAL A 187 -16.98 -11.38 7.41
C VAL A 187 -17.20 -12.17 6.13
N PHE A 188 -16.78 -11.62 4.99
CA PHE A 188 -16.90 -12.29 3.70
C PHE A 188 -16.14 -13.62 3.65
N PHE A 189 -14.88 -13.65 4.08
CA PHE A 189 -14.08 -14.88 4.08
C PHE A 189 -14.56 -15.90 5.13
N ASP A 190 -15.06 -15.45 6.27
CA ASP A 190 -15.64 -16.31 7.30
C ASP A 190 -16.92 -16.99 6.78
N LEU A 191 -17.78 -16.26 6.07
CA LEU A 191 -18.96 -16.81 5.42
C LEU A 191 -18.61 -17.81 4.33
N ILE A 192 -17.59 -17.57 3.53
CA ILE A 192 -17.10 -18.52 2.53
C ILE A 192 -16.57 -19.78 3.22
N ALA A 193 -15.73 -19.63 4.25
CA ALA A 193 -15.17 -20.77 4.98
C ALA A 193 -16.25 -21.66 5.58
N SER A 194 -17.30 -21.07 6.18
CA SER A 194 -18.43 -21.79 6.75
C SER A 194 -19.28 -22.53 5.70
N ARG A 195 -19.35 -22.02 4.46
CA ARG A 195 -20.10 -22.67 3.36
C ARG A 195 -19.34 -23.81 2.70
N ILE A 196 -18.01 -23.76 2.69
CA ILE A 196 -17.17 -24.76 2.01
C ILE A 196 -16.70 -25.87 2.99
N ASN A 197 -17.13 -25.82 4.26
CA ASN A 197 -16.74 -26.81 5.28
C ASN A 197 -15.21 -26.89 5.50
N ILE A 198 -14.51 -25.79 5.33
CA ILE A 198 -13.08 -25.65 5.63
C ILE A 198 -12.99 -25.11 7.08
N GLY A 199 -13.34 -25.95 8.03
CA GLY A 199 -13.20 -25.67 9.44
C GLY A 199 -12.26 -26.68 10.08
#